data_15292c2e01d35d7fbeec1bc2b85ce2a1
#
_entry.id   15292c2e01d35d7fbeec1bc2b85ce2a1
#
_cell.length_a   1.000
_cell.length_b   1.000
_cell.length_c   1.000
_cell.angle_alpha   90.00
_cell.angle_beta   90.00
_cell.angle_gamma   90.00
#
_symmetry.space_group_name_H-M   'P 1'
#
loop_
_entity.id
_entity.type
_entity.pdbx_description
1 polymer ?
#
loop_
_entity_poly.entity_id
_entity_poly.type
_entity_poly.pdbx_seq_one_letter_code
_entity_poly.pdbx_strand_id
1 'polypeptide(L)'
;MQLKACLIMVEENQTAEDLLQQALELVPIALSKAKTAKGFTTRWRVIISRLEKIPTCLSDLSSHPCFSKNTLCKEQLQAVLQTLQETIAVSVQEKQEGKLKTQSDLDSLSSKLDLALKDCGLLMKTGVLSHVTPQQPIQDSETLGVRELLARLQMGHLESKRKALETLVEVMKDDEKAVITALGRTNVASLVQLLASASVRENAVTVICSLAESGGGESWLVSENALPPLTRLLESGTPLAKEKAVISLQRLSFSSETSRAIVGYGGVPPLIEICKTGDSVSQAASACTLKNISSVPEVRQFLAEEGTIKTMINILSCGILLGAKEYAAECLQNLTSSNEALRRSVVKENGVQTLLAYLDGPLPQEAGVAAVRNLVSSVPVESYEMIVSSLVHVLKAGSTGAQQAAASTICRMATSNESKRMIGESGVIPLLVRMLEAKGGGAREVAAQAIASLVTVPRNCREVKRDEKSVTSLVTLLEPSPSNSAKKYAVSCLAAMCSSRKCRKLMVSHGAVGYLKKLAEMEVPGSKKLLERIEKGKLKSFFSRK
;
A
#
# COMPACT_ATOMS: atom_id res chain seq x y z
N MET A 1 23.49 54.61 -4.59
CA MET A 1 22.20 53.89 -4.76
C MET A 1 21.68 53.91 -6.19
N GLN A 2 21.70 55.05 -6.90
CA GLN A 2 21.20 55.13 -8.29
C GLN A 2 21.99 54.31 -9.32
N LEU A 3 23.31 54.15 -9.20
CA LEU A 3 24.11 53.31 -10.10
C LEU A 3 23.82 51.77 -9.94
N LYS A 4 23.49 51.31 -8.73
CA LYS A 4 23.05 49.91 -8.51
C LYS A 4 21.65 49.64 -9.07
N ALA A 5 20.75 50.60 -8.99
CA ALA A 5 19.40 50.49 -9.56
C ALA A 5 19.43 50.51 -11.11
N CYS A 6 20.31 51.34 -11.72
CA CYS A 6 20.51 51.33 -13.19
C CYS A 6 21.14 50.03 -13.70
N LEU A 7 22.10 49.44 -12.97
CA LEU A 7 22.68 48.13 -13.33
C LEU A 7 21.65 47.01 -13.25
N ILE A 8 20.78 46.99 -12.23
CA ILE A 8 19.70 46.01 -12.08
C ILE A 8 18.66 46.14 -13.20
N MET A 9 18.30 47.34 -13.60
CA MET A 9 17.35 47.60 -14.70
C MET A 9 17.92 47.27 -16.10
N VAL A 10 19.25 47.27 -16.29
CA VAL A 10 19.90 46.85 -17.54
C VAL A 10 19.97 45.31 -17.64
N GLU A 11 20.10 44.59 -16.52
CA GLU A 11 20.09 43.11 -16.50
C GLU A 11 18.70 42.50 -16.81
N GLU A 12 17.60 43.18 -16.49
CA GLU A 12 16.25 42.69 -16.74
C GLU A 12 15.83 42.67 -18.23
N ASN A 13 16.51 43.45 -19.10
CA ASN A 13 16.13 43.61 -20.50
C ASN A 13 17.00 42.85 -21.52
N GLN A 14 17.99 42.06 -21.10
CA GLN A 14 18.84 41.32 -22.03
C GLN A 14 18.09 40.11 -22.60
N THR A 15 18.18 39.91 -23.93
CA THR A 15 17.61 38.74 -24.60
C THR A 15 18.51 37.51 -24.43
N ALA A 16 17.98 36.31 -24.67
CA ALA A 16 18.79 35.07 -24.62
C ALA A 16 19.90 35.11 -25.70
N GLU A 17 19.63 35.74 -26.85
CA GLU A 17 20.61 35.95 -27.92
C GLU A 17 21.77 36.84 -27.49
N ASP A 18 21.47 37.97 -26.80
CA ASP A 18 22.50 38.87 -26.28
C ASP A 18 23.41 38.16 -25.26
N LEU A 19 22.82 37.40 -24.36
CA LEU A 19 23.54 36.61 -23.35
C LEU A 19 24.39 35.50 -24.00
N LEU A 20 23.87 34.85 -25.04
CA LEU A 20 24.62 33.85 -25.82
C LEU A 20 25.85 34.46 -26.48
N GLN A 21 25.68 35.62 -27.14
CA GLN A 21 26.79 36.29 -27.81
C GLN A 21 27.84 36.71 -26.81
N GLN A 22 27.47 37.34 -25.68
CA GLN A 22 28.38 37.69 -24.60
C GLN A 22 29.14 36.46 -24.05
N ALA A 23 28.45 35.34 -23.86
CA ALA A 23 29.10 34.10 -23.40
C ALA A 23 30.15 33.60 -24.42
N LEU A 24 29.81 33.60 -25.71
CA LEU A 24 30.71 33.18 -26.77
C LEU A 24 31.94 34.09 -26.91
N GLU A 25 31.80 35.40 -26.66
CA GLU A 25 32.90 36.37 -26.63
C GLU A 25 33.82 36.20 -25.40
N LEU A 26 33.25 35.80 -24.23
CA LEU A 26 34.03 35.61 -23.01
C LEU A 26 34.78 34.28 -22.97
N VAL A 27 34.34 33.25 -23.66
CA VAL A 27 35.02 31.94 -23.65
C VAL A 27 36.48 32.00 -24.09
N PRO A 28 36.85 32.64 -25.24
CA PRO A 28 38.26 32.71 -25.65
C PRO A 28 39.11 33.52 -24.66
N ILE A 29 38.54 34.55 -24.00
CA ILE A 29 39.20 35.34 -22.97
C ILE A 29 39.47 34.48 -21.73
N ALA A 30 38.46 33.74 -21.25
CA ALA A 30 38.57 32.83 -20.11
C ALA A 30 39.61 31.69 -20.40
N LEU A 31 39.59 31.12 -21.60
CA LEU A 31 40.58 30.12 -22.06
C LEU A 31 42.01 30.67 -22.09
N SER A 32 42.21 31.86 -22.65
CA SER A 32 43.51 32.50 -22.69
C SER A 32 44.05 32.77 -21.27
N LYS A 33 43.25 33.29 -20.40
CA LYS A 33 43.62 33.54 -18.99
C LYS A 33 43.88 32.24 -18.22
N ALA A 34 43.05 31.23 -18.36
CA ALA A 34 43.25 29.90 -17.74
C ALA A 34 44.55 29.22 -18.22
N LYS A 35 44.91 29.34 -19.51
CA LYS A 35 46.17 28.81 -20.08
C LYS A 35 47.42 29.55 -19.58
N THR A 36 47.30 30.80 -19.21
CA THR A 36 48.41 31.63 -18.70
C THR A 36 48.54 31.64 -17.18
N ALA A 37 47.61 31.05 -16.47
CA ALA A 37 47.61 30.94 -15.01
C ALA A 37 48.80 30.16 -14.47
N LYS A 38 49.46 30.66 -13.42
CA LYS A 38 50.66 30.07 -12.82
C LYS A 38 50.27 29.36 -11.52
N GLY A 39 50.55 28.08 -11.39
CA GLY A 39 50.20 27.27 -10.23
C GLY A 39 49.05 26.30 -10.53
N PHE A 40 48.81 25.36 -9.65
CA PHE A 40 47.70 24.38 -9.71
C PHE A 40 47.41 23.81 -11.12
N THR A 41 48.46 23.52 -11.87
CA THR A 41 48.42 23.15 -13.32
C THR A 41 47.43 22.01 -13.62
N THR A 42 47.29 21.04 -12.72
CA THR A 42 46.36 19.91 -12.89
C THR A 42 44.92 20.38 -12.84
N ARG A 43 44.57 21.31 -11.91
CA ARG A 43 43.21 21.85 -11.78
C ARG A 43 42.85 22.74 -12.97
N TRP A 44 43.77 23.60 -13.37
CA TRP A 44 43.55 24.45 -14.56
C TRP A 44 43.39 23.61 -15.84
N ARG A 45 44.10 22.50 -15.99
CA ARG A 45 43.90 21.60 -17.12
C ARG A 45 42.46 21.05 -17.18
N VAL A 46 41.88 20.68 -16.04
CA VAL A 46 40.47 20.24 -15.98
C VAL A 46 39.52 21.36 -16.34
N ILE A 47 39.75 22.56 -15.82
CA ILE A 47 38.93 23.78 -16.13
C ILE A 47 39.03 24.10 -17.62
N ILE A 48 40.23 24.11 -18.23
CA ILE A 48 40.43 24.35 -19.66
C ILE A 48 39.67 23.33 -20.50
N SER A 49 39.77 22.03 -20.18
CA SER A 49 39.02 20.98 -20.91
C SER A 49 37.50 21.16 -20.86
N ARG A 50 36.97 21.75 -19.78
CA ARG A 50 35.54 22.08 -19.67
C ARG A 50 35.16 23.33 -20.44
N LEU A 51 35.98 24.38 -20.35
CA LEU A 51 35.80 25.62 -21.12
C LEU A 51 35.80 25.37 -22.65
N GLU A 52 36.63 24.45 -23.14
CA GLU A 52 36.67 24.07 -24.56
C GLU A 52 35.39 23.42 -25.07
N LYS A 53 34.54 22.85 -24.17
CA LYS A 53 33.24 22.24 -24.51
C LYS A 53 32.10 23.24 -24.53
N ILE A 54 32.22 24.40 -23.88
CA ILE A 54 31.15 25.40 -23.75
C ILE A 54 30.65 25.89 -25.11
N PRO A 55 31.49 26.28 -26.10
CA PRO A 55 31.01 26.81 -27.38
C PRO A 55 30.12 25.83 -28.13
N THR A 56 30.48 24.55 -28.19
CA THR A 56 29.69 23.50 -28.83
C THR A 56 28.36 23.33 -28.11
N CYS A 57 28.40 23.27 -26.79
CA CYS A 57 27.19 23.12 -25.96
C CYS A 57 26.22 24.30 -26.13
N LEU A 58 26.73 25.53 -26.21
CA LEU A 58 25.92 26.73 -26.42
C LEU A 58 25.37 26.81 -27.87
N SER A 59 26.12 26.37 -28.85
CA SER A 59 25.70 26.28 -30.25
C SER A 59 24.56 25.27 -30.39
N ASP A 60 24.67 24.09 -29.74
CA ASP A 60 23.64 23.08 -29.74
C ASP A 60 22.34 23.61 -29.09
N LEU A 61 22.48 24.30 -27.94
CA LEU A 61 21.35 24.90 -27.23
C LEU A 61 20.63 25.97 -28.06
N SER A 62 21.38 26.83 -28.75
CA SER A 62 20.84 27.92 -29.59
C SER A 62 20.16 27.44 -30.86
N SER A 63 20.47 26.23 -31.31
CA SER A 63 19.83 25.64 -32.48
C SER A 63 18.35 25.25 -32.27
N HIS A 64 17.90 25.25 -31.01
CA HIS A 64 16.51 24.91 -30.71
C HIS A 64 15.55 26.08 -30.98
N PRO A 65 14.39 25.80 -31.63
CA PRO A 65 13.45 26.86 -32.07
C PRO A 65 12.87 27.73 -30.97
N CYS A 66 12.74 27.19 -29.74
CA CYS A 66 12.18 27.91 -28.58
C CYS A 66 13.26 28.54 -27.67
N PHE A 67 14.51 28.53 -28.10
CA PHE A 67 15.66 29.02 -27.31
C PHE A 67 15.45 30.45 -26.78
N SER A 68 15.09 31.38 -27.66
CA SER A 68 14.99 32.81 -27.32
C SER A 68 13.84 33.16 -26.36
N LYS A 69 12.78 32.33 -26.37
CA LYS A 69 11.58 32.58 -25.56
C LYS A 69 11.59 31.84 -24.22
N ASN A 70 12.53 30.92 -24.00
CA ASN A 70 12.55 30.08 -22.83
C ASN A 70 13.34 30.72 -21.68
N THR A 71 12.67 30.90 -20.53
CA THR A 71 13.26 31.54 -19.34
C THR A 71 14.42 30.74 -18.76
N LEU A 72 14.36 29.38 -18.82
CA LEU A 72 15.44 28.51 -18.34
C LEU A 72 16.71 28.67 -19.17
N CYS A 73 16.59 28.86 -20.49
CA CYS A 73 17.75 29.15 -21.35
C CYS A 73 18.42 30.46 -20.95
N LYS A 74 17.62 31.51 -20.67
CA LYS A 74 18.13 32.81 -20.22
C LYS A 74 18.86 32.68 -18.88
N GLU A 75 18.26 32.02 -17.90
CA GLU A 75 18.87 31.77 -16.58
C GLU A 75 20.16 30.94 -16.69
N GLN A 76 20.16 29.92 -17.53
CA GLN A 76 21.35 29.08 -17.76
C GLN A 76 22.49 29.86 -18.42
N LEU A 77 22.18 30.70 -19.40
CA LEU A 77 23.17 31.57 -20.02
C LEU A 77 23.77 32.59 -19.04
N GLN A 78 22.95 33.15 -18.16
CA GLN A 78 23.43 34.05 -17.09
C GLN A 78 24.37 33.31 -16.13
N ALA A 79 24.04 32.07 -15.74
CA ALA A 79 24.90 31.24 -14.89
C ALA A 79 26.24 30.90 -15.58
N VAL A 80 26.22 30.60 -16.88
CA VAL A 80 27.43 30.39 -17.69
C VAL A 80 28.28 31.66 -17.75
N LEU A 81 27.67 32.81 -18.03
CA LEU A 81 28.36 34.11 -18.06
C LEU A 81 29.03 34.43 -16.74
N GLN A 82 28.32 34.30 -15.64
CA GLN A 82 28.87 34.50 -14.30
C GLN A 82 30.06 33.58 -14.03
N THR A 83 29.96 32.31 -14.41
CA THR A 83 31.02 31.31 -14.22
C THR A 83 32.26 31.62 -15.08
N LEU A 84 32.09 32.16 -16.31
CA LEU A 84 33.15 32.62 -17.16
C LEU A 84 33.87 33.86 -16.57
N GLN A 85 33.09 34.82 -16.04
CA GLN A 85 33.61 36.00 -15.35
C GLN A 85 34.40 35.63 -14.09
N GLU A 86 33.87 34.68 -13.28
CA GLU A 86 34.58 34.13 -12.11
C GLU A 86 35.91 33.46 -12.54
N THR A 87 35.90 32.72 -13.66
CA THR A 87 37.10 32.06 -14.20
C THR A 87 38.20 33.10 -14.51
N ILE A 88 37.82 34.20 -15.14
CA ILE A 88 38.76 35.30 -15.46
C ILE A 88 39.26 35.92 -14.17
N ALA A 89 38.37 36.24 -13.21
CA ALA A 89 38.73 36.84 -11.94
C ALA A 89 39.74 35.98 -11.14
N VAL A 90 39.44 34.70 -10.96
CA VAL A 90 40.34 33.73 -10.24
C VAL A 90 41.71 33.61 -10.93
N SER A 91 41.76 33.64 -12.26
CA SER A 91 43.03 33.56 -13.00
C SER A 91 43.95 34.78 -12.80
N VAL A 92 43.37 35.93 -12.44
CA VAL A 92 44.11 37.20 -12.17
C VAL A 92 44.51 37.31 -10.69
N GLN A 93 43.68 36.82 -9.76
CA GLN A 93 43.90 36.92 -8.31
C GLN A 93 44.92 35.95 -7.72
N GLU A 94 45.37 34.95 -8.46
CA GLU A 94 46.28 33.88 -8.02
C GLU A 94 47.60 34.39 -7.35
N LYS A 95 47.92 35.64 -7.51
CA LYS A 95 49.12 36.27 -6.95
C LYS A 95 48.95 36.87 -5.54
N GLN A 96 47.75 37.02 -5.01
CA GLN A 96 47.50 37.78 -3.80
C GLN A 96 46.88 37.01 -2.64
N GLU A 97 46.36 35.78 -2.88
CA GLU A 97 45.63 35.03 -1.87
C GLU A 97 46.35 33.73 -1.46
N GLY A 98 46.04 33.20 -0.24
CA GLY A 98 46.70 31.99 0.30
C GLY A 98 46.33 30.74 -0.50
N LYS A 99 47.29 29.82 -0.66
CA LYS A 99 47.19 28.58 -1.47
C LYS A 99 45.91 27.75 -1.25
N LEU A 100 45.42 27.67 -0.01
CA LEU A 100 44.22 26.91 0.35
C LEU A 100 42.93 27.56 -0.22
N LYS A 101 42.82 28.89 -0.20
CA LYS A 101 41.69 29.63 -0.76
C LYS A 101 41.62 29.46 -2.26
N THR A 102 42.73 29.71 -2.95
CA THR A 102 42.82 29.51 -4.41
C THR A 102 42.49 28.06 -4.82
N GLN A 103 42.93 27.08 -4.03
CA GLN A 103 42.57 25.68 -4.29
C GLN A 103 41.06 25.46 -4.18
N SER A 104 40.40 25.96 -3.13
CA SER A 104 38.96 25.89 -2.93
C SER A 104 38.18 26.57 -4.06
N ASP A 105 38.66 27.75 -4.50
CA ASP A 105 38.03 28.52 -5.58
C ASP A 105 38.12 27.77 -6.93
N LEU A 106 39.26 27.15 -7.24
CA LEU A 106 39.41 26.33 -8.44
C LEU A 106 38.56 25.07 -8.43
N ASP A 107 38.42 24.40 -7.28
CA ASP A 107 37.57 23.22 -7.14
C ASP A 107 36.08 23.62 -7.27
N SER A 108 35.67 24.75 -6.70
CA SER A 108 34.33 25.34 -6.86
C SER A 108 34.04 25.69 -8.32
N LEU A 109 34.97 26.40 -8.97
CA LEU A 109 34.85 26.79 -10.36
C LEU A 109 34.76 25.58 -11.31
N SER A 110 35.59 24.57 -11.07
CA SER A 110 35.54 23.32 -11.79
C SER A 110 34.17 22.64 -11.69
N SER A 111 33.57 22.65 -10.48
CA SER A 111 32.24 22.08 -10.23
C SER A 111 31.12 22.91 -10.91
N LYS A 112 31.22 24.25 -10.89
CA LYS A 112 30.26 25.13 -11.58
C LYS A 112 30.26 24.94 -13.10
N LEU A 113 31.44 24.80 -13.72
CA LEU A 113 31.56 24.53 -15.16
C LEU A 113 31.01 23.16 -15.55
N ASP A 114 31.22 22.15 -14.71
CA ASP A 114 30.66 20.82 -14.93
C ASP A 114 29.12 20.83 -14.85
N LEU A 115 28.58 21.54 -13.85
CA LEU A 115 27.15 21.71 -13.70
C LEU A 115 26.55 22.46 -14.90
N ALA A 116 27.18 23.56 -15.33
CA ALA A 116 26.72 24.34 -16.47
C ALA A 116 26.62 23.51 -17.76
N LEU A 117 27.64 22.69 -18.05
CA LEU A 117 27.64 21.79 -19.21
C LEU A 117 26.57 20.71 -19.11
N LYS A 118 26.37 20.16 -17.91
CA LYS A 118 25.35 19.15 -17.64
C LYS A 118 23.94 19.75 -17.80
N ASP A 119 23.71 20.93 -17.28
CA ASP A 119 22.41 21.60 -17.31
C ASP A 119 22.00 21.99 -18.73
N CYS A 120 22.94 22.49 -19.55
CA CYS A 120 22.70 22.71 -20.99
C CYS A 120 22.30 21.41 -21.71
N GLY A 121 22.99 20.29 -21.42
CA GLY A 121 22.65 18.99 -21.98
C GLY A 121 21.29 18.48 -21.51
N LEU A 122 20.86 18.77 -20.29
CA LEU A 122 19.54 18.43 -19.76
C LEU A 122 18.43 19.25 -20.41
N LEU A 123 18.63 20.56 -20.61
CA LEU A 123 17.67 21.42 -21.32
C LEU A 123 17.29 20.86 -22.68
N MET A 124 18.26 20.36 -23.43
CA MET A 124 18.02 19.75 -24.74
C MET A 124 17.21 18.42 -24.65
N LYS A 125 17.39 17.67 -23.55
CA LYS A 125 16.78 16.34 -23.37
C LYS A 125 15.40 16.38 -22.70
N THR A 126 15.08 17.40 -21.91
CA THR A 126 13.84 17.48 -21.13
C THR A 126 12.58 17.78 -21.96
N GLY A 127 12.74 18.10 -23.25
CA GLY A 127 11.61 18.47 -24.11
C GLY A 127 10.99 19.84 -23.80
N VAL A 128 11.54 20.60 -22.84
CA VAL A 128 11.07 21.98 -22.53
C VAL A 128 11.29 22.94 -23.70
N LEU A 129 12.23 22.63 -24.61
CA LEU A 129 12.51 23.36 -25.82
C LEU A 129 11.76 22.83 -27.05
N SER A 130 10.90 21.84 -26.91
CA SER A 130 10.12 21.27 -28.01
C SER A 130 8.97 22.19 -28.40
N HIS A 131 8.68 22.27 -29.71
CA HIS A 131 7.59 23.09 -30.23
C HIS A 131 6.24 22.71 -29.62
N VAL A 132 5.52 23.71 -29.10
CA VAL A 132 4.07 23.66 -28.96
C VAL A 132 3.49 23.98 -30.33
N THR A 133 2.85 23.02 -30.98
CA THR A 133 2.11 23.23 -32.24
C THR A 133 0.95 24.21 -31.96
N PRO A 134 0.72 25.24 -32.80
CA PRO A 134 -0.24 26.32 -32.51
C PRO A 134 -1.72 25.96 -32.67
N GLN A 135 -2.16 24.73 -32.39
CA GLN A 135 -3.53 24.28 -32.69
C GLN A 135 -4.40 23.83 -31.49
N GLN A 136 -3.98 24.06 -30.25
CA GLN A 136 -4.87 23.84 -29.09
C GLN A 136 -4.81 25.02 -28.12
N PRO A 137 -5.94 25.73 -27.85
CA PRO A 137 -5.94 26.91 -27.00
C PRO A 137 -6.22 26.54 -25.52
N ILE A 138 -5.54 27.24 -24.61
CA ILE A 138 -5.84 27.52 -23.20
C ILE A 138 -5.37 26.49 -22.16
N GLN A 139 -5.30 25.17 -22.40
CA GLN A 139 -4.75 24.21 -21.43
C GLN A 139 -3.21 24.10 -21.44
N ASP A 140 -2.55 24.71 -22.43
CA ASP A 140 -1.10 24.51 -22.65
C ASP A 140 -0.19 25.40 -21.81
N SER A 141 -0.68 26.53 -21.26
CA SER A 141 0.19 27.46 -20.50
C SER A 141 0.49 26.93 -19.07
N GLU A 142 -0.47 26.31 -18.40
CA GLU A 142 -0.29 25.73 -17.06
C GLU A 142 0.58 24.47 -17.10
N THR A 143 0.35 23.61 -18.09
CA THR A 143 1.18 22.40 -18.29
C THR A 143 2.62 22.76 -18.71
N LEU A 144 2.83 23.85 -19.42
CA LEU A 144 4.16 24.35 -19.76
C LEU A 144 4.90 24.81 -18.50
N GLY A 145 4.25 25.54 -17.62
CA GLY A 145 4.80 25.97 -16.32
C GLY A 145 5.20 24.80 -15.44
N VAL A 146 4.37 23.75 -15.35
CA VAL A 146 4.70 22.53 -14.60
C VAL A 146 5.92 21.81 -15.18
N ARG A 147 6.02 21.66 -16.52
CA ARG A 147 7.19 21.04 -17.17
C ARG A 147 8.47 21.83 -16.90
N GLU A 148 8.39 23.14 -16.90
CA GLU A 148 9.53 24.00 -16.56
C GLU A 148 9.98 23.79 -15.11
N LEU A 149 9.06 23.73 -14.14
CA LEU A 149 9.37 23.43 -12.74
C LEU A 149 10.01 22.06 -12.60
N LEU A 150 9.48 21.05 -13.29
CA LEU A 150 10.04 19.69 -13.28
C LEU A 150 11.45 19.65 -13.90
N ALA A 151 11.72 20.42 -14.94
CA ALA A 151 13.07 20.55 -15.50
C ALA A 151 14.04 21.19 -14.49
N ARG A 152 13.59 22.21 -13.74
CA ARG A 152 14.39 22.84 -12.67
C ARG A 152 14.76 21.86 -11.54
N LEU A 153 13.99 20.79 -11.29
CA LEU A 153 14.38 19.76 -10.32
C LEU A 153 15.63 18.99 -10.74
N GLN A 154 15.87 18.87 -12.05
CA GLN A 154 17.04 18.16 -12.59
C GLN A 154 18.27 19.07 -12.71
N MET A 155 18.08 20.37 -12.83
CA MET A 155 19.09 21.37 -13.15
C MET A 155 19.33 22.36 -12.01
N GLY A 156 20.50 23.02 -12.07
CA GLY A 156 20.82 24.13 -11.17
C GLY A 156 21.23 23.71 -9.76
N HIS A 157 21.42 24.72 -8.93
CA HIS A 157 21.83 24.57 -7.54
C HIS A 157 20.64 24.16 -6.64
N LEU A 158 20.94 23.66 -5.45
CA LEU A 158 19.94 23.20 -4.49
C LEU A 158 18.88 24.26 -4.16
N GLU A 159 19.26 25.54 -4.12
CA GLU A 159 18.34 26.66 -3.85
C GLU A 159 17.32 26.84 -4.98
N SER A 160 17.74 26.70 -6.24
CA SER A 160 16.83 26.72 -7.39
C SER A 160 15.84 25.56 -7.35
N LYS A 161 16.34 24.36 -7.00
CA LYS A 161 15.51 23.16 -6.82
C LYS A 161 14.52 23.31 -5.66
N ARG A 162 14.93 23.96 -4.57
CA ARG A 162 14.06 24.27 -3.44
C ARG A 162 12.87 25.14 -3.86
N LYS A 163 13.15 26.25 -4.54
CA LYS A 163 12.11 27.14 -5.05
C LYS A 163 11.17 26.44 -6.02
N ALA A 164 11.73 25.66 -6.94
CA ALA A 164 10.92 24.89 -7.89
C ALA A 164 10.01 23.86 -7.20
N LEU A 165 10.48 23.18 -6.14
CA LEU A 165 9.67 22.28 -5.35
C LEU A 165 8.59 23.00 -4.54
N GLU A 166 8.91 24.15 -3.94
CA GLU A 166 7.94 24.96 -3.22
C GLU A 166 6.79 25.40 -4.15
N THR A 167 7.14 25.93 -5.32
CA THR A 167 6.15 26.30 -6.33
C THR A 167 5.37 25.10 -6.84
N LEU A 168 6.03 23.95 -7.05
CA LEU A 168 5.37 22.73 -7.51
C LEU A 168 4.33 22.22 -6.49
N VAL A 169 4.66 22.25 -5.20
CA VAL A 169 3.73 21.88 -4.12
C VAL A 169 2.55 22.86 -4.05
N GLU A 170 2.77 24.17 -4.29
CA GLU A 170 1.67 25.13 -4.37
C GLU A 170 0.75 24.86 -5.57
N VAL A 171 1.32 24.61 -6.76
CA VAL A 171 0.53 24.24 -7.96
C VAL A 171 -0.26 22.95 -7.74
N MET A 172 0.30 21.98 -7.00
CA MET A 172 -0.40 20.73 -6.66
C MET A 172 -1.63 20.95 -5.77
N LYS A 173 -1.72 22.04 -5.01
CA LYS A 173 -2.94 22.34 -4.22
C LYS A 173 -4.12 22.71 -5.12
N ASP A 174 -3.84 23.31 -6.29
CA ASP A 174 -4.85 23.75 -7.23
C ASP A 174 -5.15 22.67 -8.28
N ASP A 175 -4.11 22.07 -8.87
CA ASP A 175 -4.23 20.97 -9.86
C ASP A 175 -3.17 19.88 -9.67
N GLU A 176 -3.43 18.97 -8.75
CA GLU A 176 -2.58 17.80 -8.49
C GLU A 176 -2.44 16.91 -9.74
N LYS A 177 -3.52 16.74 -10.51
CA LYS A 177 -3.54 15.84 -11.67
C LYS A 177 -2.62 16.32 -12.78
N ALA A 178 -2.56 17.64 -13.03
CA ALA A 178 -1.66 18.20 -14.04
C ALA A 178 -0.20 17.91 -13.69
N VAL A 179 0.19 18.08 -12.42
CA VAL A 179 1.56 17.78 -11.95
C VAL A 179 1.86 16.29 -12.08
N ILE A 180 0.99 15.42 -11.59
CA ILE A 180 1.20 13.95 -11.65
C ILE A 180 1.29 13.47 -13.11
N THR A 181 0.46 14.01 -14.00
CA THR A 181 0.48 13.63 -15.43
C THR A 181 1.76 14.10 -16.13
N ALA A 182 2.31 15.26 -15.73
CA ALA A 182 3.55 15.78 -16.27
C ALA A 182 4.82 15.10 -15.71
N LEU A 183 4.71 14.41 -14.55
CA LEU A 183 5.82 13.67 -13.97
C LEU A 183 6.24 12.51 -14.88
N GLY A 184 7.53 12.49 -15.24
CA GLY A 184 8.15 11.38 -15.92
C GLY A 184 9.14 10.65 -15.01
N ARG A 185 9.60 9.48 -15.43
CA ARG A 185 10.53 8.65 -14.65
C ARG A 185 11.81 9.39 -14.22
N THR A 186 12.39 10.22 -15.09
CA THR A 186 13.60 11.01 -14.79
C THR A 186 13.36 12.03 -13.68
N ASN A 187 12.16 12.60 -13.60
CA ASN A 187 11.77 13.51 -12.53
C ASN A 187 11.61 12.77 -11.20
N VAL A 188 11.06 11.54 -11.22
CA VAL A 188 10.96 10.69 -10.05
C VAL A 188 12.36 10.36 -9.49
N ALA A 189 13.32 10.01 -10.33
CA ALA A 189 14.71 9.80 -9.91
C ALA A 189 15.30 11.04 -9.21
N SER A 190 15.04 12.24 -9.76
CA SER A 190 15.49 13.50 -9.16
C SER A 190 14.81 13.77 -7.81
N LEU A 191 13.51 13.53 -7.68
CA LEU A 191 12.78 13.67 -6.42
C LEU A 191 13.32 12.72 -5.35
N VAL A 192 13.58 11.47 -5.69
CA VAL A 192 14.16 10.47 -4.78
C VAL A 192 15.56 10.91 -4.31
N GLN A 193 16.39 11.46 -5.19
CA GLN A 193 17.70 12.00 -4.81
C GLN A 193 17.58 13.20 -3.85
N LEU A 194 16.58 14.05 -4.04
CA LEU A 194 16.33 15.22 -3.19
C LEU A 194 15.89 14.86 -1.76
N LEU A 195 15.39 13.66 -1.52
CA LEU A 195 15.11 13.17 -0.16
C LEU A 195 16.34 13.13 0.76
N ALA A 196 17.54 13.06 0.19
CA ALA A 196 18.79 13.10 0.95
C ALA A 196 19.09 14.49 1.55
N SER A 197 18.53 15.56 0.96
CA SER A 197 18.81 16.94 1.38
C SER A 197 17.76 17.46 2.37
N ALA A 198 18.21 17.86 3.56
CA ALA A 198 17.33 18.31 4.64
C ALA A 198 16.46 19.52 4.26
N SER A 199 16.98 20.44 3.43
CA SER A 199 16.30 21.69 3.07
C SER A 199 15.13 21.53 2.08
N VAL A 200 15.05 20.41 1.36
CA VAL A 200 14.05 20.17 0.31
C VAL A 200 13.25 18.87 0.49
N ARG A 201 13.63 18.07 1.46
CA ARG A 201 13.08 16.71 1.66
C ARG A 201 11.57 16.70 1.93
N GLU A 202 11.03 17.66 2.66
CA GLU A 202 9.60 17.73 2.94
C GLU A 202 8.77 17.96 1.68
N ASN A 203 9.18 18.90 0.83
CA ASN A 203 8.49 19.15 -0.42
C ASN A 203 8.65 17.97 -1.39
N ALA A 204 9.86 17.39 -1.44
CA ALA A 204 10.11 16.21 -2.28
C ALA A 204 9.27 15.00 -1.87
N VAL A 205 9.19 14.68 -0.57
CA VAL A 205 8.36 13.56 -0.09
C VAL A 205 6.86 13.84 -0.25
N THR A 206 6.43 15.09 -0.21
CA THR A 206 5.04 15.48 -0.49
C THR A 206 4.67 15.14 -1.93
N VAL A 207 5.50 15.52 -2.91
CA VAL A 207 5.26 15.18 -4.33
C VAL A 207 5.31 13.66 -4.55
N ILE A 208 6.26 12.97 -3.89
CA ILE A 208 6.35 11.49 -3.96
C ILE A 208 5.10 10.83 -3.37
N CYS A 209 4.57 11.35 -2.28
CA CYS A 209 3.35 10.85 -1.65
C CYS A 209 2.15 10.94 -2.60
N SER A 210 1.92 12.11 -3.19
CA SER A 210 0.84 12.29 -4.17
C SER A 210 1.01 11.37 -5.39
N LEU A 211 2.24 11.19 -5.87
CA LEU A 211 2.52 10.24 -6.95
C LEU A 211 2.18 8.80 -6.54
N ALA A 212 2.52 8.39 -5.33
CA ALA A 212 2.18 7.06 -4.81
C ALA A 212 0.66 6.87 -4.62
N GLU A 213 -0.06 7.93 -4.25
CA GLU A 213 -1.52 7.89 -4.08
C GLU A 213 -2.30 7.89 -5.39
N SER A 214 -1.72 8.43 -6.46
CA SER A 214 -2.35 8.49 -7.79
C SER A 214 -2.54 7.13 -8.47
N GLY A 215 -1.89 6.08 -7.98
CA GLY A 215 -2.02 4.69 -8.47
C GLY A 215 -1.30 4.40 -9.79
N GLY A 216 -0.38 5.27 -10.23
CA GLY A 216 0.38 5.07 -11.48
C GLY A 216 1.89 5.20 -11.32
N GLY A 217 2.36 5.66 -10.18
CA GLY A 217 3.76 5.98 -9.93
C GLY A 217 4.55 4.93 -9.15
N GLU A 218 3.89 3.90 -8.62
CA GLU A 218 4.52 2.93 -7.71
C GLU A 218 5.68 2.20 -8.38
N SER A 219 5.51 1.76 -9.63
CA SER A 219 6.57 1.06 -10.38
C SER A 219 7.81 1.94 -10.61
N TRP A 220 7.61 3.23 -10.85
CA TRP A 220 8.72 4.18 -11.00
C TRP A 220 9.42 4.42 -9.67
N LEU A 221 8.67 4.63 -8.58
CA LEU A 221 9.23 4.83 -7.25
C LEU A 221 10.07 3.63 -6.81
N VAL A 222 9.60 2.42 -7.05
CA VAL A 222 10.35 1.19 -6.75
C VAL A 222 11.59 1.08 -7.63
N SER A 223 11.48 1.31 -8.95
CA SER A 223 12.61 1.21 -9.88
C SER A 223 13.69 2.27 -9.63
N GLU A 224 13.32 3.46 -9.16
CA GLU A 224 14.25 4.53 -8.79
C GLU A 224 14.71 4.44 -7.32
N ASN A 225 14.48 3.28 -6.68
CA ASN A 225 14.97 2.96 -5.33
C ASN A 225 14.49 3.94 -4.24
N ALA A 226 13.20 4.28 -4.24
CA ALA A 226 12.60 5.18 -3.25
C ALA A 226 12.47 4.57 -1.84
N LEU A 227 12.41 3.22 -1.72
CA LEU A 227 12.17 2.54 -0.45
C LEU A 227 13.20 2.88 0.64
N PRO A 228 14.54 2.81 0.41
CA PRO A 228 15.52 3.11 1.46
C PRO A 228 15.43 4.55 2.00
N PRO A 229 15.35 5.62 1.18
CA PRO A 229 15.22 6.97 1.71
C PRO A 229 13.87 7.20 2.40
N LEU A 230 12.76 6.64 1.90
CA LEU A 230 11.45 6.74 2.57
C LEU A 230 11.49 6.04 3.94
N THR A 231 12.09 4.86 4.03
CA THR A 231 12.23 4.14 5.31
C THR A 231 13.07 4.94 6.32
N ARG A 232 14.17 5.56 5.89
CA ARG A 232 14.97 6.44 6.77
C ARG A 232 14.21 7.66 7.25
N LEU A 233 13.29 8.21 6.43
CA LEU A 233 12.45 9.33 6.84
C LEU A 233 11.49 9.00 7.98
N LEU A 234 11.09 7.74 8.15
CA LEU A 234 10.27 7.32 9.29
C LEU A 234 10.98 7.55 10.64
N GLU A 235 12.31 7.46 10.68
CA GLU A 235 13.10 7.68 11.89
C GLU A 235 13.47 9.15 12.06
N SER A 236 14.09 9.73 11.03
CA SER A 236 14.80 11.02 11.09
C SER A 236 14.04 12.20 10.48
N GLY A 237 12.84 11.99 9.95
CA GLY A 237 12.02 13.03 9.33
C GLY A 237 11.34 13.95 10.35
N THR A 238 10.93 15.14 9.88
CA THR A 238 9.96 15.98 10.58
C THR A 238 8.59 15.28 10.65
N PRO A 239 7.65 15.68 11.49
CA PRO A 239 6.33 15.08 11.57
C PRO A 239 5.65 14.97 10.19
N LEU A 240 5.68 16.03 9.39
CA LEU A 240 5.12 16.03 8.03
C LEU A 240 5.85 15.05 7.11
N ALA A 241 7.19 15.02 7.16
CA ALA A 241 7.96 14.09 6.33
C ALA A 241 7.70 12.64 6.71
N LYS A 242 7.52 12.33 8.00
CA LYS A 242 7.15 11.00 8.49
C LYS A 242 5.76 10.58 8.00
N GLU A 243 4.78 11.48 8.10
CA GLU A 243 3.42 11.26 7.60
C GLU A 243 3.44 10.93 6.09
N LYS A 244 4.06 11.78 5.28
CA LYS A 244 4.13 11.57 3.83
C LYS A 244 4.92 10.31 3.44
N ALA A 245 5.99 10.00 4.16
CA ALA A 245 6.79 8.81 3.94
C ALA A 245 6.00 7.52 4.29
N VAL A 246 5.28 7.50 5.42
CA VAL A 246 4.50 6.31 5.80
C VAL A 246 3.32 6.06 4.85
N ILE A 247 2.65 7.12 4.38
CA ILE A 247 1.60 6.99 3.36
C ILE A 247 2.18 6.45 2.05
N SER A 248 3.34 6.96 1.62
CA SER A 248 4.03 6.44 0.43
C SER A 248 4.37 4.95 0.58
N LEU A 249 4.95 4.55 1.72
CA LEU A 249 5.27 3.15 2.00
C LEU A 249 4.03 2.26 2.10
N GLN A 250 2.92 2.77 2.61
CA GLN A 250 1.64 2.07 2.60
C GLN A 250 1.25 1.69 1.16
N ARG A 251 1.32 2.64 0.23
CA ARG A 251 1.03 2.40 -1.19
C ARG A 251 2.01 1.44 -1.85
N LEU A 252 3.29 1.55 -1.52
CA LEU A 252 4.33 0.71 -2.09
C LEU A 252 4.37 -0.71 -1.51
N SER A 253 3.77 -0.97 -0.35
CA SER A 253 3.84 -2.25 0.36
C SER A 253 2.89 -3.34 -0.15
N PHE A 254 2.11 -3.12 -1.21
CA PHE A 254 1.13 -4.11 -1.71
C PHE A 254 1.77 -5.37 -2.31
N SER A 255 2.98 -5.29 -2.84
CA SER A 255 3.67 -6.49 -3.35
C SER A 255 4.47 -7.19 -2.25
N SER A 256 4.59 -8.52 -2.35
CA SER A 256 5.44 -9.29 -1.43
C SER A 256 6.92 -8.90 -1.53
N GLU A 257 7.36 -8.48 -2.70
CA GLU A 257 8.74 -8.05 -2.95
C GLU A 257 9.05 -6.75 -2.22
N THR A 258 8.22 -5.72 -2.39
CA THR A 258 8.39 -4.44 -1.70
C THR A 258 8.21 -4.58 -0.19
N SER A 259 7.29 -5.43 0.27
CA SER A 259 7.13 -5.77 1.69
C SER A 259 8.41 -6.35 2.29
N ARG A 260 9.06 -7.32 1.62
CA ARG A 260 10.38 -7.85 2.04
C ARG A 260 11.46 -6.79 2.02
N ALA A 261 11.47 -5.93 1.01
CA ALA A 261 12.45 -4.84 0.91
C ALA A 261 12.32 -3.84 2.06
N ILE A 262 11.09 -3.43 2.43
CA ILE A 262 10.84 -2.54 3.58
C ILE A 262 11.39 -3.18 4.87
N VAL A 263 11.16 -4.48 5.09
CA VAL A 263 11.73 -5.22 6.23
C VAL A 263 13.26 -5.21 6.17
N GLY A 264 13.84 -5.51 5.00
CA GLY A 264 15.29 -5.53 4.78
C GLY A 264 15.97 -4.18 5.00
N TYR A 265 15.27 -3.07 4.75
CA TYR A 265 15.75 -1.71 5.05
C TYR A 265 15.49 -1.25 6.49
N GLY A 266 15.02 -2.14 7.37
CA GLY A 266 14.79 -1.83 8.78
C GLY A 266 13.51 -1.02 9.06
N GLY A 267 12.50 -1.11 8.18
CA GLY A 267 11.28 -0.31 8.30
C GLY A 267 10.34 -0.72 9.44
N VAL A 268 10.46 -1.93 10.01
CA VAL A 268 9.50 -2.43 11.00
C VAL A 268 9.53 -1.66 12.32
N PRO A 269 10.68 -1.44 12.98
CA PRO A 269 10.73 -0.69 14.24
C PRO A 269 10.15 0.74 14.12
N PRO A 270 10.52 1.57 13.13
CA PRO A 270 9.95 2.90 13.02
C PRO A 270 8.44 2.89 12.67
N LEU A 271 7.94 1.90 11.90
CA LEU A 271 6.51 1.72 11.67
C LEU A 271 5.77 1.41 12.99
N ILE A 272 6.31 0.54 13.83
CA ILE A 272 5.77 0.25 15.16
C ILE A 272 5.74 1.50 16.04
N GLU A 273 6.80 2.32 15.99
CA GLU A 273 6.85 3.56 16.76
C GLU A 273 5.81 4.59 16.29
N ILE A 274 5.61 4.73 14.96
CA ILE A 274 4.56 5.58 14.40
C ILE A 274 3.16 5.07 14.77
N CYS A 275 2.96 3.77 14.84
CA CYS A 275 1.70 3.19 15.37
C CYS A 275 1.40 3.63 16.80
N LYS A 276 2.42 3.90 17.63
CA LYS A 276 2.27 4.27 19.04
C LYS A 276 2.16 5.78 19.25
N THR A 277 2.94 6.55 18.50
CA THR A 277 3.17 7.99 18.76
C THR A 277 2.68 8.92 17.65
N GLY A 278 2.38 8.38 16.47
CA GLY A 278 1.93 9.17 15.31
C GLY A 278 0.50 9.69 15.48
N ASP A 279 0.17 10.70 14.68
CA ASP A 279 -1.23 11.14 14.53
C ASP A 279 -2.12 10.02 13.95
N SER A 280 -3.42 10.25 13.90
CA SER A 280 -4.38 9.22 13.49
C SER A 280 -4.18 8.73 12.04
N VAL A 281 -3.72 9.60 11.13
CA VAL A 281 -3.48 9.26 9.72
C VAL A 281 -2.22 8.43 9.60
N SER A 282 -1.12 8.88 10.21
CA SER A 282 0.16 8.17 10.26
C SER A 282 0.02 6.80 10.94
N GLN A 283 -0.75 6.72 12.03
CA GLN A 283 -1.06 5.47 12.72
C GLN A 283 -1.77 4.48 11.80
N ALA A 284 -2.80 4.94 11.06
CA ALA A 284 -3.54 4.09 10.13
C ALA A 284 -2.68 3.63 8.95
N ALA A 285 -1.88 4.53 8.36
CA ALA A 285 -0.97 4.20 7.26
C ALA A 285 0.10 3.19 7.71
N SER A 286 0.65 3.36 8.92
CA SER A 286 1.62 2.45 9.49
C SER A 286 1.03 1.07 9.79
N ALA A 287 -0.18 1.03 10.37
CA ALA A 287 -0.90 -0.22 10.61
C ALA A 287 -1.20 -0.97 9.30
N CYS A 288 -1.61 -0.25 8.24
CA CYS A 288 -1.81 -0.81 6.91
C CYS A 288 -0.52 -1.37 6.31
N THR A 289 0.60 -0.65 6.44
CA THR A 289 1.91 -1.10 5.97
C THR A 289 2.32 -2.40 6.68
N LEU A 290 2.21 -2.44 8.02
CA LEU A 290 2.50 -3.65 8.81
C LEU A 290 1.55 -4.82 8.46
N LYS A 291 0.27 -4.54 8.19
CA LYS A 291 -0.68 -5.52 7.69
C LYS A 291 -0.24 -6.10 6.33
N ASN A 292 0.17 -5.25 5.40
CA ASN A 292 0.67 -5.69 4.10
C ASN A 292 1.93 -6.55 4.24
N ILE A 293 2.90 -6.12 5.05
CA ILE A 293 4.11 -6.88 5.36
C ILE A 293 3.76 -8.24 5.99
N SER A 294 2.79 -8.30 6.91
CA SER A 294 2.37 -9.54 7.56
C SER A 294 1.73 -10.56 6.61
N SER A 295 1.31 -10.13 5.41
CA SER A 295 0.82 -11.05 4.37
C SER A 295 1.91 -12.01 3.89
N VAL A 296 3.19 -11.62 4.02
CA VAL A 296 4.37 -12.41 3.66
C VAL A 296 4.71 -13.39 4.79
N PRO A 297 4.57 -14.71 4.59
CA PRO A 297 4.72 -15.69 5.68
C PRO A 297 6.09 -15.68 6.36
N GLU A 298 7.15 -15.48 5.59
CA GLU A 298 8.54 -15.59 6.03
C GLU A 298 8.95 -14.52 7.05
N VAL A 299 8.30 -13.35 7.01
CA VAL A 299 8.64 -12.23 7.90
C VAL A 299 7.80 -12.18 9.18
N ARG A 300 6.76 -13.01 9.31
CA ARG A 300 5.82 -12.96 10.44
C ARG A 300 6.45 -13.20 11.80
N GLN A 301 7.41 -14.12 11.85
CA GLN A 301 8.14 -14.40 13.10
C GLN A 301 8.94 -13.16 13.52
N PHE A 302 9.66 -12.54 12.61
CA PHE A 302 10.38 -11.29 12.84
C PHE A 302 9.45 -10.15 13.29
N LEU A 303 8.29 -9.97 12.64
CA LEU A 303 7.30 -8.97 13.06
C LEU A 303 6.86 -9.17 14.53
N ALA A 304 6.65 -10.42 14.93
CA ALA A 304 6.24 -10.72 16.29
C ALA A 304 7.35 -10.42 17.30
N GLU A 305 8.59 -10.73 16.97
CA GLU A 305 9.78 -10.45 17.79
C GLU A 305 10.00 -8.95 17.98
N GLU A 306 9.75 -8.14 16.96
CA GLU A 306 9.78 -6.66 17.02
C GLU A 306 8.60 -6.05 17.80
N GLY A 307 7.61 -6.85 18.22
CA GLY A 307 6.49 -6.38 19.04
C GLY A 307 5.24 -5.94 18.26
N THR A 308 5.13 -6.32 17.00
CA THR A 308 3.95 -5.99 16.16
C THR A 308 2.66 -6.52 16.77
N ILE A 309 2.64 -7.72 17.40
CA ILE A 309 1.46 -8.29 18.03
C ILE A 309 0.86 -7.32 19.07
N LYS A 310 1.69 -6.88 20.03
CA LYS A 310 1.27 -5.96 21.09
C LYS A 310 0.77 -4.63 20.50
N THR A 311 1.46 -4.12 19.49
CA THR A 311 1.10 -2.86 18.82
C THR A 311 -0.26 -2.97 18.14
N MET A 312 -0.54 -4.06 17.41
CA MET A 312 -1.83 -4.29 16.75
C MET A 312 -2.96 -4.46 17.76
N ILE A 313 -2.74 -5.16 18.86
CA ILE A 313 -3.72 -5.29 19.97
C ILE A 313 -4.05 -3.90 20.56
N ASN A 314 -3.05 -3.05 20.76
CA ASN A 314 -3.27 -1.68 21.24
C ASN A 314 -4.10 -0.84 20.23
N ILE A 315 -3.83 -0.95 18.92
CA ILE A 315 -4.60 -0.25 17.90
C ILE A 315 -6.05 -0.74 17.88
N LEU A 316 -6.29 -2.04 18.01
CA LEU A 316 -7.66 -2.57 18.11
C LEU A 316 -8.42 -1.96 19.28
N SER A 317 -7.78 -1.80 20.44
CA SER A 317 -8.39 -1.27 21.66
C SER A 317 -8.61 0.24 21.57
N CYS A 318 -7.57 0.99 21.22
CA CYS A 318 -7.45 2.43 21.42
C CYS A 318 -7.32 3.25 20.13
N GLY A 319 -7.20 2.62 18.95
CA GLY A 319 -7.06 3.32 17.68
C GLY A 319 -8.25 4.25 17.41
N ILE A 320 -7.95 5.46 16.92
CA ILE A 320 -8.97 6.49 16.67
C ILE A 320 -9.70 6.21 15.36
N LEU A 321 -8.96 5.94 14.29
CA LEU A 321 -9.54 5.66 12.98
C LEU A 321 -10.02 4.21 12.89
N LEU A 322 -11.24 4.04 12.39
CA LEU A 322 -11.85 2.73 12.21
C LEU A 322 -11.04 1.84 11.26
N GLY A 323 -10.49 2.41 10.18
CA GLY A 323 -9.60 1.71 9.25
C GLY A 323 -8.32 1.17 9.91
N ALA A 324 -7.75 1.89 10.87
CA ALA A 324 -6.59 1.41 11.62
C ALA A 324 -6.91 0.13 12.42
N LYS A 325 -8.10 0.07 13.03
CA LYS A 325 -8.57 -1.14 13.75
C LYS A 325 -8.79 -2.32 12.79
N GLU A 326 -9.34 -2.07 11.62
CA GLU A 326 -9.50 -3.09 10.59
C GLU A 326 -8.15 -3.65 10.12
N TYR A 327 -7.19 -2.77 9.81
CA TYR A 327 -5.82 -3.21 9.46
C TYR A 327 -5.14 -4.00 10.58
N ALA A 328 -5.37 -3.61 11.83
CA ALA A 328 -4.85 -4.35 12.97
C ALA A 328 -5.46 -5.75 13.09
N ALA A 329 -6.78 -5.89 12.87
CA ALA A 329 -7.45 -7.19 12.85
C ALA A 329 -6.92 -8.09 11.71
N GLU A 330 -6.74 -7.54 10.51
CA GLU A 330 -6.15 -8.26 9.36
C GLU A 330 -4.69 -8.68 9.63
N CYS A 331 -3.89 -7.80 10.24
CA CYS A 331 -2.52 -8.12 10.62
C CYS A 331 -2.48 -9.28 11.62
N LEU A 332 -3.33 -9.24 12.66
CA LEU A 332 -3.45 -10.34 13.63
C LEU A 332 -3.97 -11.64 12.98
N GLN A 333 -4.90 -11.55 12.02
CA GLN A 333 -5.31 -12.70 11.22
C GLN A 333 -4.12 -13.34 10.48
N ASN A 334 -3.29 -12.53 9.84
CA ASN A 334 -2.11 -13.01 9.12
C ASN A 334 -1.10 -13.67 10.07
N LEU A 335 -0.77 -13.02 11.18
CA LEU A 335 0.17 -13.53 12.17
C LEU A 335 -0.32 -14.86 12.79
N THR A 336 -1.60 -14.94 13.17
CA THR A 336 -2.19 -16.14 13.78
C THR A 336 -2.35 -17.31 12.82
N SER A 337 -2.35 -17.08 11.51
CA SER A 337 -2.45 -18.12 10.50
C SER A 337 -1.20 -19.00 10.37
N SER A 338 -0.04 -18.54 10.86
CA SER A 338 1.25 -19.17 10.63
C SER A 338 1.51 -20.39 11.50
N ASN A 339 1.80 -20.20 12.76
CA ASN A 339 2.24 -21.27 13.66
C ASN A 339 1.66 -21.12 15.06
N GLU A 340 1.85 -22.19 15.86
CA GLU A 340 1.34 -22.26 17.22
C GLU A 340 2.01 -21.22 18.16
N ALA A 341 3.30 -20.94 17.96
CA ALA A 341 4.03 -20.00 18.80
C ALA A 341 3.44 -18.58 18.67
N LEU A 342 3.14 -18.14 17.44
CA LEU A 342 2.50 -16.83 17.21
C LEU A 342 1.08 -16.76 17.77
N ARG A 343 0.29 -17.84 17.66
CA ARG A 343 -1.04 -17.92 18.30
C ARG A 343 -0.95 -17.78 19.82
N ARG A 344 -0.02 -18.50 20.46
CA ARG A 344 0.20 -18.37 21.92
C ARG A 344 0.66 -16.98 22.31
N SER A 345 1.51 -16.32 21.52
CA SER A 345 1.91 -14.94 21.77
C SER A 345 0.73 -13.98 21.75
N VAL A 346 -0.20 -14.12 20.77
CA VAL A 346 -1.43 -13.29 20.73
C VAL A 346 -2.33 -13.57 21.93
N VAL A 347 -2.49 -14.82 22.34
CA VAL A 347 -3.26 -15.19 23.55
C VAL A 347 -2.65 -14.59 24.80
N LYS A 348 -1.32 -14.67 24.96
CA LYS A 348 -0.57 -14.11 26.09
C LYS A 348 -0.73 -12.59 26.24
N GLU A 349 -0.78 -11.88 25.10
CA GLU A 349 -0.96 -10.42 25.06
C GLU A 349 -2.43 -9.98 25.18
N ASN A 350 -3.32 -10.85 25.65
CA ASN A 350 -4.76 -10.57 25.80
C ASN A 350 -5.49 -10.32 24.45
N GLY A 351 -4.94 -10.81 23.35
CA GLY A 351 -5.50 -10.56 22.01
C GLY A 351 -6.88 -11.17 21.79
N VAL A 352 -7.25 -12.25 22.49
CA VAL A 352 -8.57 -12.87 22.37
C VAL A 352 -9.66 -11.89 22.84
N GLN A 353 -9.54 -11.36 24.06
CA GLN A 353 -10.52 -10.43 24.61
C GLN A 353 -10.66 -9.17 23.76
N THR A 354 -9.52 -8.65 23.27
CA THR A 354 -9.51 -7.47 22.41
C THR A 354 -10.20 -7.74 21.07
N LEU A 355 -9.95 -8.90 20.46
CA LEU A 355 -10.64 -9.30 19.23
C LEU A 355 -12.14 -9.49 19.44
N LEU A 356 -12.58 -10.07 20.58
CA LEU A 356 -14.00 -10.22 20.88
C LEU A 356 -14.67 -8.85 21.09
N ALA A 357 -14.03 -7.93 21.80
CA ALA A 357 -14.53 -6.56 21.93
C ALA A 357 -14.63 -5.83 20.56
N TYR A 358 -13.69 -6.09 19.66
CA TYR A 358 -13.77 -5.61 18.28
C TYR A 358 -14.98 -6.19 17.52
N LEU A 359 -15.28 -7.49 17.73
CA LEU A 359 -16.42 -8.16 17.08
C LEU A 359 -17.79 -7.68 17.57
N ASP A 360 -17.87 -7.13 18.76
CA ASP A 360 -19.09 -6.55 19.31
C ASP A 360 -19.36 -5.12 18.76
N GLY A 361 -18.40 -4.55 18.03
CA GLY A 361 -18.50 -3.23 17.41
C GLY A 361 -19.14 -3.24 16.01
N PRO A 362 -19.34 -2.05 15.42
CA PRO A 362 -20.01 -1.88 14.11
C PRO A 362 -19.10 -2.12 12.90
N LEU A 363 -17.84 -2.47 13.09
CA LEU A 363 -16.82 -2.58 12.03
C LEU A 363 -16.91 -3.89 11.24
N PRO A 364 -16.26 -3.97 10.06
CA PRO A 364 -16.10 -5.21 9.32
C PRO A 364 -15.45 -6.29 10.20
N GLN A 365 -16.20 -7.36 10.47
CA GLN A 365 -15.83 -8.35 11.48
C GLN A 365 -15.08 -9.55 10.91
N GLU A 366 -14.96 -9.65 9.58
CA GLU A 366 -14.46 -10.85 8.89
C GLU A 366 -13.04 -11.22 9.32
N ALA A 367 -12.12 -10.25 9.31
CA ALA A 367 -10.72 -10.46 9.72
C ALA A 367 -10.59 -10.79 11.21
N GLY A 368 -11.35 -10.12 12.06
CA GLY A 368 -11.41 -10.39 13.50
C GLY A 368 -11.89 -11.82 13.80
N VAL A 369 -12.97 -12.26 13.17
CA VAL A 369 -13.48 -13.63 13.30
C VAL A 369 -12.47 -14.65 12.79
N ALA A 370 -11.81 -14.36 11.66
CA ALA A 370 -10.78 -15.24 11.11
C ALA A 370 -9.56 -15.36 12.06
N ALA A 371 -9.15 -14.26 12.69
CA ALA A 371 -8.12 -14.29 13.72
C ALA A 371 -8.55 -15.15 14.92
N VAL A 372 -9.77 -14.95 15.44
CA VAL A 372 -10.34 -15.78 16.53
C VAL A 372 -10.38 -17.25 16.12
N ARG A 373 -10.82 -17.57 14.90
CA ARG A 373 -10.80 -18.94 14.37
C ARG A 373 -9.42 -19.57 14.41
N ASN A 374 -8.39 -18.83 14.10
CA ASN A 374 -7.01 -19.32 14.16
C ASN A 374 -6.56 -19.59 15.60
N LEU A 375 -7.05 -18.81 16.57
CA LEU A 375 -6.70 -18.89 17.98
C LEU A 375 -7.45 -20.00 18.75
N VAL A 376 -8.58 -20.49 18.26
CA VAL A 376 -9.43 -21.49 18.95
C VAL A 376 -8.67 -22.70 19.48
N SER A 377 -7.66 -23.19 18.75
CA SER A 377 -6.84 -24.35 19.20
C SER A 377 -5.83 -23.99 20.31
N SER A 378 -5.61 -22.73 20.54
CA SER A 378 -4.59 -22.22 21.48
C SER A 378 -5.19 -21.58 22.73
N VAL A 379 -6.54 -21.57 22.83
CA VAL A 379 -7.28 -21.07 24.01
C VAL A 379 -7.89 -22.24 24.78
N PRO A 380 -8.04 -22.14 26.12
CA PRO A 380 -8.69 -23.16 26.91
C PRO A 380 -10.20 -23.21 26.62
N VAL A 381 -10.80 -24.40 26.81
CA VAL A 381 -12.22 -24.67 26.51
C VAL A 381 -13.16 -23.76 27.33
N GLU A 382 -12.75 -23.35 28.51
CA GLU A 382 -13.46 -22.44 29.40
C GLU A 382 -13.71 -21.05 28.75
N SER A 383 -12.86 -20.67 27.82
CA SER A 383 -13.03 -19.41 27.04
C SER A 383 -14.07 -19.54 25.91
N TYR A 384 -14.54 -20.73 25.60
CA TYR A 384 -15.41 -20.96 24.45
C TYR A 384 -16.77 -20.30 24.57
N GLU A 385 -17.33 -20.20 25.78
CA GLU A 385 -18.64 -19.57 26.02
C GLU A 385 -18.62 -18.10 25.59
N MET A 386 -17.58 -17.36 25.97
CA MET A 386 -17.38 -15.97 25.60
C MET A 386 -17.19 -15.81 24.09
N ILE A 387 -16.37 -16.67 23.47
CA ILE A 387 -16.17 -16.66 22.02
C ILE A 387 -17.50 -16.92 21.29
N VAL A 388 -18.28 -17.91 21.71
CA VAL A 388 -19.57 -18.24 21.08
C VAL A 388 -20.57 -17.09 21.22
N SER A 389 -20.58 -16.38 22.35
CA SER A 389 -21.43 -15.21 22.53
C SER A 389 -21.17 -14.13 21.47
N SER A 390 -19.90 -13.76 21.22
CA SER A 390 -19.54 -12.81 20.15
C SER A 390 -19.83 -13.36 18.76
N LEU A 391 -19.62 -14.67 18.52
CA LEU A 391 -19.98 -15.28 17.23
C LEU A 391 -21.49 -15.27 16.97
N VAL A 392 -22.32 -15.41 18.01
CA VAL A 392 -23.79 -15.25 17.89
C VAL A 392 -24.15 -13.83 17.45
N HIS A 393 -23.47 -12.83 18.01
CA HIS A 393 -23.63 -11.43 17.57
C HIS A 393 -23.30 -11.27 16.08
N VAL A 394 -22.14 -11.77 15.65
CA VAL A 394 -21.71 -11.74 14.24
C VAL A 394 -22.69 -12.48 13.32
N LEU A 395 -23.19 -13.65 13.71
CA LEU A 395 -24.18 -14.40 12.92
C LEU A 395 -25.51 -13.67 12.77
N LYS A 396 -25.88 -12.80 13.73
CA LYS A 396 -27.12 -11.99 13.69
C LYS A 396 -26.98 -10.77 12.77
N ALA A 397 -25.90 -10.03 12.92
CA ALA A 397 -25.73 -8.68 12.39
C ALA A 397 -24.56 -8.49 11.43
N GLY A 398 -23.61 -9.43 11.35
CA GLY A 398 -22.42 -9.32 10.53
C GLY A 398 -22.68 -9.43 9.02
N SER A 399 -21.68 -9.03 8.22
CA SER A 399 -21.67 -9.24 6.78
C SER A 399 -21.74 -10.73 6.42
N THR A 400 -22.09 -11.05 5.18
CA THR A 400 -22.10 -12.45 4.70
C THR A 400 -20.75 -13.15 4.89
N GLY A 401 -19.64 -12.44 4.67
CA GLY A 401 -18.29 -12.95 4.91
C GLY A 401 -18.01 -13.22 6.38
N ALA A 402 -18.38 -12.28 7.26
CA ALA A 402 -18.25 -12.43 8.70
C ALA A 402 -19.10 -13.59 9.24
N GLN A 403 -20.36 -13.72 8.79
CA GLN A 403 -21.23 -14.85 9.15
C GLN A 403 -20.65 -16.18 8.72
N GLN A 404 -20.07 -16.25 7.52
CA GLN A 404 -19.39 -17.44 7.00
C GLN A 404 -18.16 -17.80 7.84
N ALA A 405 -17.36 -16.80 8.20
CA ALA A 405 -16.20 -16.99 9.07
C ALA A 405 -16.62 -17.46 10.48
N ALA A 406 -17.71 -16.90 11.03
CA ALA A 406 -18.27 -17.30 12.33
C ALA A 406 -18.77 -18.75 12.32
N ALA A 407 -19.51 -19.15 11.29
CA ALA A 407 -19.97 -20.54 11.14
C ALA A 407 -18.79 -21.53 11.00
N SER A 408 -17.71 -21.12 10.28
CA SER A 408 -16.47 -21.91 10.20
C SER A 408 -15.76 -22.02 11.55
N THR A 409 -15.76 -20.94 12.34
CA THR A 409 -15.19 -20.95 13.71
C THR A 409 -15.96 -21.93 14.62
N ILE A 410 -17.29 -21.91 14.56
CA ILE A 410 -18.14 -22.85 15.28
C ILE A 410 -17.84 -24.29 14.89
N CYS A 411 -17.66 -24.60 13.61
CA CYS A 411 -17.23 -25.91 13.16
C CYS A 411 -15.93 -26.36 13.85
N ARG A 412 -14.98 -25.45 13.95
CA ARG A 412 -13.66 -25.73 14.53
C ARG A 412 -13.71 -25.91 16.04
N MET A 413 -14.64 -25.25 16.72
CA MET A 413 -14.88 -25.39 18.16
C MET A 413 -15.65 -26.67 18.52
N ALA A 414 -16.46 -27.20 17.59
CA ALA A 414 -17.33 -28.36 17.81
C ALA A 414 -16.56 -29.70 17.79
N THR A 415 -15.55 -29.84 18.65
CA THR A 415 -14.65 -31.01 18.72
C THR A 415 -15.15 -32.08 19.65
N SER A 416 -15.64 -31.74 20.84
CA SER A 416 -16.17 -32.64 21.87
C SER A 416 -17.72 -32.57 21.96
N ASN A 417 -18.34 -33.61 22.57
CA ASN A 417 -19.77 -33.57 22.81
C ASN A 417 -20.17 -32.44 23.78
N GLU A 418 -19.29 -32.10 24.70
CA GLU A 418 -19.50 -31.00 25.64
C GLU A 418 -19.50 -29.64 24.93
N SER A 419 -18.44 -29.34 24.12
CA SER A 419 -18.41 -28.10 23.33
C SER A 419 -19.58 -28.00 22.37
N LYS A 420 -19.96 -29.10 21.68
CA LYS A 420 -21.14 -29.12 20.80
C LYS A 420 -22.44 -28.82 21.54
N ARG A 421 -22.61 -29.35 22.77
CA ARG A 421 -23.79 -29.07 23.61
C ARG A 421 -23.83 -27.60 24.00
N MET A 422 -22.75 -27.07 24.54
CA MET A 422 -22.63 -25.67 24.93
C MET A 422 -22.93 -24.74 23.75
N ILE A 423 -22.31 -24.97 22.57
CA ILE A 423 -22.57 -24.21 21.35
C ILE A 423 -24.05 -24.27 20.95
N GLY A 424 -24.69 -25.45 21.03
CA GLY A 424 -26.11 -25.60 20.72
C GLY A 424 -27.03 -24.83 21.68
N GLU A 425 -26.67 -24.78 22.95
CA GLU A 425 -27.42 -24.06 24.00
C GLU A 425 -27.31 -22.52 23.86
N SER A 426 -26.26 -22.01 23.19
CA SER A 426 -26.03 -20.56 23.01
C SER A 426 -26.91 -19.91 21.92
N GLY A 427 -27.85 -20.63 21.32
CA GLY A 427 -28.76 -20.07 20.31
C GLY A 427 -28.17 -19.95 18.90
N VAL A 428 -27.07 -20.64 18.61
CA VAL A 428 -26.40 -20.66 17.31
C VAL A 428 -27.23 -21.36 16.23
N ILE A 429 -27.96 -22.43 16.60
CA ILE A 429 -28.66 -23.34 15.66
C ILE A 429 -29.67 -22.61 14.76
N PRO A 430 -30.61 -21.77 15.26
CA PRO A 430 -31.51 -21.04 14.39
C PRO A 430 -30.83 -20.11 13.41
N LEU A 431 -29.69 -19.53 13.79
CA LEU A 431 -28.91 -18.63 12.95
C LEU A 431 -28.22 -19.40 11.81
N LEU A 432 -27.65 -20.57 12.08
CA LEU A 432 -27.08 -21.45 11.07
C LEU A 432 -28.16 -21.98 10.11
N VAL A 433 -29.37 -22.32 10.60
CA VAL A 433 -30.50 -22.73 9.76
C VAL A 433 -30.87 -21.60 8.79
N ARG A 434 -30.95 -20.35 9.27
CA ARG A 434 -31.20 -19.18 8.40
C ARG A 434 -30.11 -19.03 7.32
N MET A 435 -28.83 -19.31 7.63
CA MET A 435 -27.75 -19.24 6.67
C MET A 435 -27.84 -20.30 5.55
N LEU A 436 -28.59 -21.40 5.73
CA LEU A 436 -28.84 -22.37 4.65
C LEU A 436 -29.62 -21.74 3.48
N GLU A 437 -30.33 -20.64 3.70
CA GLU A 437 -31.11 -19.91 2.70
C GLU A 437 -30.29 -18.77 2.06
N ALA A 438 -29.00 -18.59 2.41
CA ALA A 438 -28.14 -17.55 1.87
C ALA A 438 -27.95 -17.70 0.35
N LYS A 439 -27.84 -16.55 -0.36
CA LYS A 439 -27.62 -16.54 -1.82
C LYS A 439 -26.27 -17.17 -2.21
N GLY A 440 -25.23 -17.02 -1.39
CA GLY A 440 -23.87 -17.52 -1.64
C GLY A 440 -23.71 -19.00 -1.31
N GLY A 441 -23.17 -19.79 -2.24
CA GLY A 441 -22.91 -21.23 -2.06
C GLY A 441 -21.98 -21.53 -0.88
N GLY A 442 -20.93 -20.74 -0.69
CA GLY A 442 -19.98 -20.88 0.42
C GLY A 442 -20.62 -20.70 1.80
N ALA A 443 -21.51 -19.72 1.95
CA ALA A 443 -22.23 -19.52 3.21
C ALA A 443 -23.16 -20.73 3.55
N ARG A 444 -23.87 -21.25 2.56
CA ARG A 444 -24.70 -22.46 2.69
C ARG A 444 -23.88 -23.70 3.04
N GLU A 445 -22.74 -23.86 2.41
CA GLU A 445 -21.83 -24.99 2.68
C GLU A 445 -21.35 -24.98 4.13
N VAL A 446 -20.80 -23.84 4.59
CA VAL A 446 -20.25 -23.74 5.95
C VAL A 446 -21.35 -23.87 7.00
N ALA A 447 -22.55 -23.33 6.75
CA ALA A 447 -23.71 -23.52 7.63
C ALA A 447 -24.11 -25.00 7.71
N ALA A 448 -24.22 -25.68 6.58
CA ALA A 448 -24.51 -27.12 6.56
C ALA A 448 -23.43 -27.94 7.27
N GLN A 449 -22.15 -27.59 7.11
CA GLN A 449 -21.03 -28.21 7.81
C GLN A 449 -21.13 -28.01 9.34
N ALA A 450 -21.42 -26.80 9.78
CA ALA A 450 -21.59 -26.49 11.21
C ALA A 450 -22.76 -27.26 11.81
N ILE A 451 -23.91 -27.29 11.14
CA ILE A 451 -25.08 -28.06 11.56
C ILE A 451 -24.73 -29.56 11.61
N ALA A 452 -24.04 -30.11 10.59
CA ALA A 452 -23.65 -31.51 10.56
C ALA A 452 -22.77 -31.92 11.76
N SER A 453 -21.88 -31.03 12.18
CA SER A 453 -21.05 -31.22 13.37
C SER A 453 -21.88 -31.21 14.67
N LEU A 454 -22.86 -30.29 14.77
CA LEU A 454 -23.66 -30.09 15.98
C LEU A 454 -24.78 -31.15 16.15
N VAL A 455 -25.42 -31.66 15.08
CA VAL A 455 -26.53 -32.60 15.16
C VAL A 455 -26.15 -33.98 15.66
N THR A 456 -24.86 -34.27 15.80
CA THR A 456 -24.36 -35.47 16.45
C THR A 456 -24.80 -35.57 17.92
N VAL A 457 -25.08 -34.43 18.57
CA VAL A 457 -25.64 -34.32 19.92
C VAL A 457 -27.16 -34.37 19.82
N PRO A 458 -27.87 -35.32 20.53
CA PRO A 458 -29.32 -35.49 20.40
C PRO A 458 -30.15 -34.22 20.73
N ARG A 459 -29.70 -33.41 21.66
CA ARG A 459 -30.38 -32.15 22.03
C ARG A 459 -30.33 -31.13 20.87
N ASN A 460 -29.16 -30.95 20.26
CA ASN A 460 -28.97 -30.08 19.11
C ASN A 460 -29.77 -30.56 17.89
N CYS A 461 -29.78 -31.85 17.65
CA CYS A 461 -30.59 -32.47 16.59
C CYS A 461 -32.11 -32.20 16.80
N ARG A 462 -32.59 -32.18 18.05
CA ARG A 462 -33.98 -31.80 18.35
C ARG A 462 -34.25 -30.32 18.02
N GLU A 463 -33.31 -29.45 18.31
CA GLU A 463 -33.42 -28.02 18.02
C GLU A 463 -33.50 -27.76 16.51
N VAL A 464 -32.62 -28.37 15.72
CA VAL A 464 -32.67 -28.28 14.24
C VAL A 464 -34.02 -28.81 13.70
N LYS A 465 -34.59 -29.88 14.28
CA LYS A 465 -35.89 -30.45 13.87
C LYS A 465 -37.11 -29.57 14.21
N ARG A 466 -36.97 -28.60 15.12
CA ARG A 466 -38.08 -27.67 15.48
C ARG A 466 -38.38 -26.72 14.31
N ASP A 467 -37.37 -26.32 13.57
CA ASP A 467 -37.54 -25.47 12.40
C ASP A 467 -37.82 -26.33 11.16
N GLU A 468 -39.06 -26.28 10.65
CA GLU A 468 -39.46 -27.03 9.46
C GLU A 468 -38.66 -26.62 8.19
N LYS A 469 -38.23 -25.36 8.10
CA LYS A 469 -37.41 -24.85 7.01
C LYS A 469 -36.05 -25.56 6.95
N SER A 470 -35.53 -26.02 8.08
CA SER A 470 -34.23 -26.72 8.12
C SER A 470 -34.20 -27.96 7.20
N VAL A 471 -35.28 -28.76 7.19
CA VAL A 471 -35.39 -29.95 6.34
C VAL A 471 -35.49 -29.55 4.87
N THR A 472 -36.32 -28.56 4.56
CA THR A 472 -36.50 -28.07 3.18
C THR A 472 -35.19 -27.52 2.61
N SER A 473 -34.52 -26.62 3.34
CA SER A 473 -33.26 -26.02 2.94
C SER A 473 -32.14 -27.05 2.79
N LEU A 474 -32.07 -28.05 3.69
CA LEU A 474 -31.11 -29.15 3.56
C LEU A 474 -31.42 -30.05 2.36
N VAL A 475 -32.70 -30.26 2.00
CA VAL A 475 -33.07 -31.05 0.81
C VAL A 475 -32.68 -30.31 -0.47
N THR A 476 -32.83 -29.00 -0.55
CA THR A 476 -32.35 -28.20 -1.72
C THR A 476 -30.83 -28.32 -1.90
N LEU A 477 -30.08 -28.45 -0.82
CA LEU A 477 -28.61 -28.68 -0.87
C LEU A 477 -28.21 -30.08 -1.32
N LEU A 478 -29.16 -31.03 -1.53
CA LEU A 478 -28.88 -32.32 -2.13
C LEU A 478 -28.73 -32.25 -3.65
N GLU A 479 -28.95 -31.10 -4.28
CA GLU A 479 -28.83 -30.94 -5.72
C GLU A 479 -27.54 -31.57 -6.25
N PRO A 480 -27.61 -32.51 -7.23
CA PRO A 480 -26.48 -33.33 -7.70
C PRO A 480 -25.62 -32.58 -8.71
N SER A 481 -25.22 -31.33 -8.40
CA SER A 481 -24.28 -30.55 -9.18
C SER A 481 -22.82 -30.84 -8.76
N PRO A 482 -21.87 -31.00 -9.68
CA PRO A 482 -20.44 -31.16 -9.34
C PRO A 482 -19.92 -30.00 -8.47
N SER A 483 -20.38 -28.79 -8.71
CA SER A 483 -19.99 -27.58 -7.96
C SER A 483 -20.63 -27.48 -6.57
N ASN A 484 -21.61 -28.30 -6.24
CA ASN A 484 -22.27 -28.29 -4.93
C ASN A 484 -21.47 -29.09 -3.90
N SER A 485 -20.56 -28.45 -3.20
CA SER A 485 -19.77 -29.06 -2.10
C SER A 485 -20.57 -29.28 -0.82
N ALA A 486 -21.70 -28.57 -0.64
CA ALA A 486 -22.56 -28.68 0.54
C ALA A 486 -23.30 -30.01 0.63
N LYS A 487 -23.52 -30.74 -0.48
CA LYS A 487 -24.32 -31.98 -0.55
C LYS A 487 -23.92 -33.03 0.47
N LYS A 488 -22.62 -33.23 0.73
CA LYS A 488 -22.12 -34.23 1.72
C LYS A 488 -22.55 -33.88 3.15
N TYR A 489 -22.55 -32.59 3.49
CA TYR A 489 -23.00 -32.13 4.82
C TYR A 489 -24.51 -32.20 4.96
N ALA A 490 -25.26 -31.88 3.90
CA ALA A 490 -26.71 -32.00 3.86
C ALA A 490 -27.13 -33.46 4.05
N VAL A 491 -26.46 -34.43 3.40
CA VAL A 491 -26.69 -35.88 3.62
C VAL A 491 -26.48 -36.26 5.09
N SER A 492 -25.38 -35.79 5.72
CA SER A 492 -25.10 -36.04 7.14
C SER A 492 -26.17 -35.50 8.07
N CYS A 493 -26.60 -34.24 7.86
CA CYS A 493 -27.66 -33.59 8.65
C CYS A 493 -28.98 -34.38 8.53
N LEU A 494 -29.41 -34.67 7.30
CA LEU A 494 -30.66 -35.38 7.04
C LEU A 494 -30.64 -36.82 7.59
N ALA A 495 -29.47 -37.52 7.53
CA ALA A 495 -29.29 -38.82 8.14
C ALA A 495 -29.51 -38.82 9.67
N ALA A 496 -29.02 -37.79 10.37
CA ALA A 496 -29.27 -37.62 11.80
C ALA A 496 -30.75 -37.30 12.12
N MET A 497 -31.42 -36.56 11.22
CA MET A 497 -32.82 -36.17 11.37
C MET A 497 -33.80 -37.23 10.94
N CYS A 498 -33.39 -38.23 10.16
CA CYS A 498 -34.24 -39.30 9.57
C CYS A 498 -34.93 -40.18 10.60
N SER A 499 -34.53 -40.19 11.88
CA SER A 499 -35.24 -40.85 12.97
C SER A 499 -36.66 -40.31 13.22
N SER A 500 -36.92 -39.03 12.92
CA SER A 500 -38.21 -38.37 13.05
C SER A 500 -39.16 -38.71 11.90
N ARG A 501 -40.39 -39.19 12.22
CA ARG A 501 -41.41 -39.48 11.19
C ARG A 501 -41.81 -38.20 10.43
N LYS A 502 -41.91 -37.03 11.13
CA LYS A 502 -42.21 -35.72 10.54
C LYS A 502 -41.11 -35.32 9.52
N CYS A 503 -39.82 -35.37 9.91
CA CYS A 503 -38.74 -35.04 9.03
C CYS A 503 -38.67 -35.94 7.80
N ARG A 504 -38.86 -37.25 7.94
CA ARG A 504 -38.90 -38.15 6.78
C ARG A 504 -40.02 -37.81 5.80
N LYS A 505 -41.22 -37.46 6.30
CA LYS A 505 -42.31 -36.99 5.41
C LYS A 505 -41.94 -35.76 4.64
N LEU A 506 -41.33 -34.77 5.30
CA LEU A 506 -40.85 -33.52 4.66
C LEU A 506 -39.72 -33.82 3.64
N MET A 507 -38.78 -34.68 3.95
CA MET A 507 -37.74 -35.09 2.99
C MET A 507 -38.37 -35.67 1.71
N VAL A 508 -39.37 -36.55 1.89
CA VAL A 508 -40.04 -37.20 0.74
C VAL A 508 -40.87 -36.20 -0.07
N SER A 509 -41.63 -35.31 0.59
CA SER A 509 -42.46 -34.32 -0.10
C SER A 509 -41.67 -33.28 -0.86
N HIS A 510 -40.42 -32.99 -0.44
CA HIS A 510 -39.53 -32.06 -1.13
C HIS A 510 -38.54 -32.78 -2.12
N GLY A 511 -38.80 -34.04 -2.47
CA GLY A 511 -38.07 -34.70 -3.56
C GLY A 511 -36.69 -35.27 -3.18
N ALA A 512 -36.37 -35.39 -1.89
CA ALA A 512 -35.06 -35.92 -1.46
C ALA A 512 -34.69 -37.29 -2.06
N VAL A 513 -35.69 -38.15 -2.33
CA VAL A 513 -35.47 -39.50 -2.90
C VAL A 513 -34.81 -39.43 -4.29
N GLY A 514 -35.29 -38.52 -5.15
CA GLY A 514 -34.73 -38.31 -6.48
C GLY A 514 -33.27 -37.82 -6.45
N TYR A 515 -32.99 -36.86 -5.58
CA TYR A 515 -31.63 -36.36 -5.39
C TYR A 515 -30.71 -37.45 -4.81
N LEU A 516 -31.16 -38.20 -3.79
CA LEU A 516 -30.36 -39.24 -3.14
C LEU A 516 -30.02 -40.41 -4.06
N LYS A 517 -30.89 -40.78 -5.01
CA LYS A 517 -30.57 -41.79 -6.03
C LYS A 517 -29.38 -41.34 -6.88
N LYS A 518 -29.42 -40.09 -7.41
CA LYS A 518 -28.30 -39.51 -8.18
C LYS A 518 -27.03 -39.36 -7.35
N LEU A 519 -27.14 -38.93 -6.09
CA LEU A 519 -25.99 -38.84 -5.18
C LEU A 519 -25.41 -40.19 -4.80
N ALA A 520 -26.23 -41.24 -4.79
CA ALA A 520 -25.76 -42.64 -4.58
C ALA A 520 -24.97 -43.16 -5.79
N GLU A 521 -25.36 -42.79 -7.01
CA GLU A 521 -24.61 -43.05 -8.26
C GLU A 521 -23.29 -42.29 -8.29
N MET A 522 -23.28 -41.05 -7.75
CA MET A 522 -22.08 -40.22 -7.60
C MET A 522 -21.21 -40.63 -6.39
N GLU A 523 -21.52 -41.68 -5.71
CA GLU A 523 -20.82 -42.22 -4.53
C GLU A 523 -20.65 -41.22 -3.37
N VAL A 524 -21.58 -40.26 -3.23
CA VAL A 524 -21.52 -39.30 -2.11
C VAL A 524 -21.68 -40.05 -0.78
N PRO A 525 -20.77 -39.84 0.20
CA PRO A 525 -20.79 -40.58 1.46
C PRO A 525 -22.12 -40.50 2.20
N GLY A 526 -22.68 -41.66 2.57
CA GLY A 526 -23.92 -41.75 3.35
C GLY A 526 -25.21 -41.65 2.55
N SER A 527 -25.19 -41.31 1.26
CA SER A 527 -26.38 -41.15 0.40
C SER A 527 -27.18 -42.46 0.26
N LYS A 528 -26.54 -43.59 -0.03
CA LYS A 528 -27.18 -44.95 -0.12
C LYS A 528 -27.87 -45.32 1.19
N LYS A 529 -27.17 -45.14 2.32
CA LYS A 529 -27.69 -45.48 3.65
C LYS A 529 -28.90 -44.58 4.05
N LEU A 530 -28.86 -43.29 3.69
CA LEU A 530 -29.98 -42.40 3.94
C LEU A 530 -31.20 -42.77 3.07
N LEU A 531 -30.97 -43.05 1.78
CA LEU A 531 -32.02 -43.50 0.85
C LEU A 531 -32.76 -44.74 1.39
N GLU A 532 -32.03 -45.82 1.75
CA GLU A 532 -32.60 -47.02 2.34
C GLU A 532 -33.44 -46.76 3.60
N ARG A 533 -32.95 -45.87 4.49
CA ARG A 533 -33.70 -45.51 5.72
C ARG A 533 -34.99 -44.77 5.44
N ILE A 534 -35.03 -43.95 4.40
CA ILE A 534 -36.24 -43.24 3.98
C ILE A 534 -37.23 -44.22 3.35
N GLU A 535 -36.78 -45.16 2.50
CA GLU A 535 -37.63 -46.15 1.83
C GLU A 535 -38.19 -47.20 2.78
N LYS A 536 -37.37 -47.77 3.69
CA LYS A 536 -37.86 -48.64 4.78
C LYS A 536 -38.90 -47.98 5.67
N GLY A 537 -38.76 -46.65 5.91
CA GLY A 537 -39.73 -45.88 6.65
C GLY A 537 -41.07 -45.69 5.91
N LYS A 538 -41.06 -45.67 4.56
CA LYS A 538 -42.28 -45.66 3.74
C LYS A 538 -43.04 -47.00 3.87
N LEU A 539 -42.38 -48.11 3.75
CA LEU A 539 -42.97 -49.46 3.87
C LEU A 539 -43.65 -49.68 5.23
N LYS A 540 -43.00 -49.34 6.34
CA LYS A 540 -43.62 -49.41 7.68
C LYS A 540 -44.85 -48.53 7.84
N SER A 541 -44.91 -47.36 7.18
CA SER A 541 -46.08 -46.48 7.25
C SER A 541 -47.26 -46.98 6.41
N PHE A 542 -47.02 -47.79 5.38
CA PHE A 542 -48.06 -48.44 4.59
C PHE A 542 -48.71 -49.60 5.36
N PHE A 543 -47.89 -50.39 6.06
CA PHE A 543 -48.36 -51.53 6.85
C PHE A 543 -49.03 -51.16 8.19
N SER A 544 -48.78 -49.94 8.73
CA SER A 544 -49.43 -49.46 9.96
C SER A 544 -50.75 -48.72 9.72
N ARG A 545 -51.24 -48.62 8.47
CA ARG A 545 -52.54 -48.06 8.08
C ARG A 545 -53.57 -49.13 7.69
N LYS A 546 -53.20 -50.39 7.78
CA LYS A 546 -54.14 -51.51 7.83
C LYS A 546 -54.29 -51.95 9.30
#